data_1bd488fe1a3f85f34abd74a965428e2c
#
_entry.id   1bd488fe1a3f85f34abd74a965428e2c
#
_cell.length_a   1.000
_cell.length_b   1.000
_cell.length_c   1.000
_cell.angle_alpha   90.00
_cell.angle_beta   90.00
_cell.angle_gamma   90.00
#
_symmetry.space_group_name_H-M   'P 1'
#
loop_
_entity.id
_entity.type
_entity.pdbx_description
1 polymer ?
#
loop_
_entity_poly.entity_id
_entity_poly.type
_entity_poly.pdbx_seq_one_letter_code
_entity_poly.pdbx_strand_id
1 'polypeptide(L)'
;VLRWVAVVTLVCGVGVAAMLYWEQKTEVGSMVAQNEVVQGGTRAILTLADGKVVDLEKTKGGIVEKQSATNIFNQGGNLVYKDSLVQAVEKAVFNKVTVPRGGEFKLTLSDGTVVHLNSETVLSYPVRFAGDTREVELHGEAYFEVAKDAARPFIVKTSHYNIEVLGTRFNVADYDNDMSVHTTLVEGKVAVSGPGVRQRILQPNEQFVLDKNTGKQEIKTVDVSYIVAWKDAGFRFRDV
;
A
#
# COMPACT_ATOMS: atom_id res chain seq x y z
N VAL A 1 -9.50 38.24 66.29
CA VAL A 1 -10.02 36.92 65.90
C VAL A 1 -10.42 36.91 64.39
N LEU A 2 -11.14 37.97 63.92
CA LEU A 2 -11.64 38.01 62.53
C LEU A 2 -10.53 38.07 61.47
N ARG A 3 -9.34 38.63 61.73
CA ARG A 3 -8.21 38.73 60.83
C ARG A 3 -7.50 37.37 60.61
N TRP A 4 -7.45 36.49 61.59
CA TRP A 4 -6.86 35.20 61.51
C TRP A 4 -7.74 34.20 60.74
N VAL A 5 -9.06 34.31 60.85
CA VAL A 5 -10.03 33.49 60.12
C VAL A 5 -9.92 33.79 58.63
N ALA A 6 -9.79 35.07 58.19
CA ALA A 6 -9.64 35.43 56.78
C ALA A 6 -8.33 34.89 56.17
N VAL A 7 -7.23 34.87 56.94
CA VAL A 7 -5.96 34.32 56.43
C VAL A 7 -6.04 32.82 56.26
N VAL A 8 -6.65 32.08 57.19
CA VAL A 8 -6.79 30.63 57.13
C VAL A 8 -7.70 30.22 55.94
N THR A 9 -8.80 30.92 55.69
CA THR A 9 -9.68 30.65 54.53
C THR A 9 -8.99 30.92 53.22
N LEU A 10 -8.14 31.95 53.13
CA LEU A 10 -7.40 32.26 51.89
C LEU A 10 -6.31 31.19 51.58
N VAL A 11 -5.59 30.74 52.62
CA VAL A 11 -4.57 29.68 52.46
C VAL A 11 -5.22 28.35 52.09
N CYS A 12 -6.37 27.98 52.70
CA CYS A 12 -7.09 26.76 52.32
C CYS A 12 -7.65 26.86 50.89
N GLY A 13 -8.17 28.03 50.49
CA GLY A 13 -8.67 28.24 49.13
C GLY A 13 -7.60 28.12 48.05
N VAL A 14 -6.40 28.66 48.29
CA VAL A 14 -5.25 28.54 47.38
C VAL A 14 -4.73 27.09 47.33
N GLY A 15 -4.72 26.40 48.49
CA GLY A 15 -4.34 24.99 48.55
C GLY A 15 -5.26 24.08 47.75
N VAL A 16 -6.58 24.26 47.87
CA VAL A 16 -7.59 23.52 47.12
C VAL A 16 -7.50 23.83 45.60
N ALA A 17 -7.33 25.11 45.23
CA ALA A 17 -7.17 25.54 43.85
C ALA A 17 -5.89 24.94 43.20
N ALA A 18 -4.79 24.91 43.97
CA ALA A 18 -3.54 24.29 43.52
C ALA A 18 -3.67 22.76 43.36
N MET A 19 -4.39 22.10 44.26
CA MET A 19 -4.66 20.66 44.19
C MET A 19 -5.52 20.30 42.99
N LEU A 20 -6.60 21.07 42.72
CA LEU A 20 -7.45 20.89 41.55
C LEU A 20 -6.72 21.20 40.23
N TYR A 21 -5.81 22.19 40.23
CA TYR A 21 -4.98 22.51 39.08
C TYR A 21 -3.93 21.38 38.78
N TRP A 22 -3.42 20.74 39.81
CA TRP A 22 -2.51 19.63 39.68
C TRP A 22 -3.23 18.34 39.23
N GLU A 23 -4.42 18.06 39.73
CA GLU A 23 -5.24 16.96 39.25
C GLU A 23 -5.59 17.10 37.78
N GLN A 24 -5.95 18.29 37.30
CA GLN A 24 -6.15 18.52 35.85
C GLN A 24 -4.89 18.35 35.01
N LYS A 25 -3.69 18.55 35.59
CA LYS A 25 -2.43 18.41 34.87
C LYS A 25 -1.91 16.98 34.80
N THR A 26 -2.40 16.09 35.66
CA THR A 26 -2.01 14.66 35.69
C THR A 26 -2.87 13.82 34.76
N GLU A 27 -4.01 14.32 34.25
CA GLU A 27 -4.78 13.63 33.20
C GLU A 27 -4.27 13.91 31.76
N VAL A 28 -3.22 14.72 31.57
CA VAL A 28 -2.39 14.63 30.36
C VAL A 28 -1.44 13.45 30.51
N GLY A 29 -2.00 12.35 31.05
CA GLY A 29 -1.39 11.07 31.13
C GLY A 29 -1.31 10.48 29.75
N SER A 30 -0.11 10.20 29.33
CA SER A 30 0.31 9.10 28.45
C SER A 30 -0.83 8.59 27.55
N MET A 31 -1.12 9.29 26.46
CA MET A 31 -1.38 8.60 25.21
C MET A 31 -0.06 7.89 24.83
N VAL A 32 0.31 6.89 25.60
CA VAL A 32 1.05 5.77 25.06
C VAL A 32 0.13 5.30 23.96
N ALA A 33 0.46 5.62 22.72
CA ALA A 33 -0.10 4.92 21.58
C ALA A 33 0.12 3.44 21.93
N GLN A 34 -0.95 2.77 22.34
CA GLN A 34 -0.95 1.33 22.40
C GLN A 34 -0.74 0.95 20.93
N ASN A 35 0.53 0.72 20.57
CA ASN A 35 0.86 -0.04 19.40
C ASN A 35 0.34 -1.45 19.69
N GLU A 36 -0.99 -1.64 19.55
CA GLU A 36 -1.54 -2.97 19.42
C GLU A 36 -0.78 -3.62 18.28
N VAL A 37 -0.03 -4.66 18.63
CA VAL A 37 0.57 -5.55 17.64
C VAL A 37 -0.60 -6.18 16.91
N VAL A 38 -1.04 -5.55 15.84
CA VAL A 38 -2.13 -6.05 15.00
C VAL A 38 -1.59 -7.31 14.34
N GLN A 39 -2.16 -8.46 14.69
CA GLN A 39 -1.80 -9.72 14.06
C GLN A 39 -1.97 -9.60 12.55
N GLY A 40 -0.93 -9.98 11.78
CA GLY A 40 -0.96 -9.96 10.32
C GLY A 40 -2.14 -10.77 9.78
N GLY A 41 -2.75 -10.28 8.71
CA GLY A 41 -3.89 -10.98 8.11
C GLY A 41 -4.35 -10.37 6.78
N THR A 42 -5.20 -11.12 6.09
CA THR A 42 -5.77 -10.70 4.81
C THR A 42 -6.82 -9.61 5.05
N ARG A 43 -6.41 -8.34 4.88
CA ARG A 43 -7.24 -7.15 5.13
C ARG A 43 -7.06 -6.14 4.01
N ALA A 44 -8.17 -5.69 3.44
CA ALA A 44 -8.15 -4.60 2.47
C ALA A 44 -9.50 -3.89 2.41
N ILE A 45 -9.45 -2.63 1.98
CA ILE A 45 -10.60 -1.78 1.71
C ILE A 45 -10.62 -1.50 0.21
N LEU A 46 -11.72 -1.84 -0.46
CA LEU A 46 -11.95 -1.51 -1.85
C LEU A 46 -12.78 -0.22 -1.92
N THR A 47 -12.26 0.79 -2.59
CA THR A 47 -13.01 2.00 -2.96
C THR A 47 -13.32 1.92 -4.45
N LEU A 48 -14.61 1.91 -4.78
CA LEU A 48 -15.11 1.87 -6.15
C LEU A 48 -15.09 3.27 -6.79
N ALA A 49 -15.21 3.33 -8.10
CA ALA A 49 -15.17 4.58 -8.85
C ALA A 49 -16.31 5.57 -8.50
N ASP A 50 -17.44 5.09 -8.00
CA ASP A 50 -18.55 5.88 -7.49
C ASP A 50 -18.36 6.39 -6.06
N GLY A 51 -17.23 6.05 -5.43
CA GLY A 51 -16.88 6.38 -4.05
C GLY A 51 -17.43 5.40 -3.01
N LYS A 52 -18.16 4.35 -3.40
CA LYS A 52 -18.60 3.30 -2.48
C LYS A 52 -17.39 2.56 -1.90
N VAL A 53 -17.40 2.36 -0.59
CA VAL A 53 -16.34 1.69 0.15
C VAL A 53 -16.81 0.31 0.61
N VAL A 54 -16.01 -0.72 0.32
CA VAL A 54 -16.28 -2.12 0.68
C VAL A 54 -15.13 -2.66 1.52
N ASP A 55 -15.44 -3.14 2.71
CA ASP A 55 -14.52 -3.84 3.59
C ASP A 55 -14.40 -5.31 3.13
N LEU A 56 -13.26 -5.66 2.56
CA LEU A 56 -13.03 -6.98 1.97
C LEU A 56 -12.78 -8.07 3.02
N GLU A 57 -12.40 -7.72 4.24
CA GLU A 57 -12.30 -8.66 5.37
C GLU A 57 -13.68 -9.19 5.78
N LYS A 58 -14.69 -8.32 5.75
CA LYS A 58 -16.09 -8.68 6.12
C LYS A 58 -16.85 -9.36 4.99
N THR A 59 -16.39 -9.19 3.74
CA THR A 59 -17.04 -9.77 2.56
C THR A 59 -16.51 -11.18 2.34
N LYS A 60 -17.13 -12.17 2.99
CA LYS A 60 -16.72 -13.58 2.89
C LYS A 60 -17.28 -14.24 1.62
N GLY A 61 -16.60 -14.02 0.50
CA GLY A 61 -16.87 -14.70 -0.77
C GLY A 61 -18.09 -14.16 -1.55
N GLY A 62 -18.10 -14.45 -2.85
CA GLY A 62 -19.18 -14.07 -3.76
C GLY A 62 -18.92 -12.80 -4.55
N ILE A 63 -19.96 -12.30 -5.22
CA ILE A 63 -19.90 -11.05 -6.00
C ILE A 63 -19.89 -9.86 -5.03
N VAL A 64 -18.82 -9.08 -5.09
CA VAL A 64 -18.67 -7.83 -4.32
C VAL A 64 -19.45 -6.71 -4.99
N GLU A 65 -19.29 -6.58 -6.32
CA GLU A 65 -19.92 -5.53 -7.12
C GLU A 65 -19.91 -5.91 -8.61
N LYS A 66 -20.73 -5.23 -9.39
CA LYS A 66 -20.74 -5.31 -10.86
C LYS A 66 -20.55 -3.90 -11.43
N GLN A 67 -19.43 -3.67 -12.12
CA GLN A 67 -19.10 -2.39 -12.74
C GLN A 67 -18.80 -2.56 -14.23
N SER A 68 -19.44 -1.76 -15.08
CA SER A 68 -19.14 -1.68 -16.53
C SER A 68 -18.97 -3.05 -17.21
N ALA A 69 -19.91 -3.99 -17.01
CA ALA A 69 -19.85 -5.36 -17.51
C ALA A 69 -18.72 -6.23 -16.94
N THR A 70 -18.05 -5.81 -15.88
CA THR A 70 -17.08 -6.60 -15.13
C THR A 70 -17.66 -6.99 -13.77
N ASN A 71 -17.61 -8.28 -13.45
CA ASN A 71 -17.98 -8.77 -12.13
C ASN A 71 -16.74 -8.78 -11.24
N ILE A 72 -16.87 -8.25 -10.02
CA ILE A 72 -15.83 -8.20 -9.01
C ILE A 72 -16.18 -9.26 -7.96
N PHE A 73 -15.30 -10.24 -7.78
CA PHE A 73 -15.49 -11.34 -6.83
C PHE A 73 -14.45 -11.27 -5.71
N ASN A 74 -14.89 -11.51 -4.48
CA ASN A 74 -13.96 -11.85 -3.39
C ASN A 74 -13.95 -13.39 -3.25
N GLN A 75 -12.81 -14.00 -3.53
CA GLN A 75 -12.61 -15.45 -3.45
C GLN A 75 -11.56 -15.77 -2.37
N GLY A 76 -12.02 -15.86 -1.10
CA GLY A 76 -11.14 -16.26 0.01
C GLY A 76 -9.96 -15.29 0.25
N GLY A 77 -10.20 -13.97 0.18
CA GLY A 77 -9.15 -12.96 0.36
C GLY A 77 -8.38 -12.63 -0.93
N ASN A 78 -8.87 -13.11 -2.08
CA ASN A 78 -8.39 -12.69 -3.40
C ASN A 78 -9.51 -11.96 -4.14
N LEU A 79 -9.29 -10.71 -4.52
CA LEU A 79 -10.23 -9.95 -5.35
C LEU A 79 -9.97 -10.25 -6.81
N VAL A 80 -10.98 -10.72 -7.53
CA VAL A 80 -10.85 -11.17 -8.92
C VAL A 80 -11.81 -10.40 -9.81
N TYR A 81 -11.28 -9.80 -10.88
CA TYR A 81 -12.03 -9.10 -11.91
C TYR A 81 -12.28 -10.04 -13.09
N LYS A 82 -13.56 -10.29 -13.41
CA LYS A 82 -13.96 -11.12 -14.55
C LYS A 82 -14.91 -10.36 -15.45
N ASP A 83 -14.52 -10.20 -16.70
CA ASP A 83 -15.39 -9.60 -17.70
C ASP A 83 -16.57 -10.51 -18.01
N SER A 84 -17.78 -9.94 -18.09
CA SER A 84 -19.01 -10.66 -18.43
C SER A 84 -19.34 -10.56 -19.91
N LEU A 85 -18.88 -9.52 -20.62
CA LEU A 85 -19.13 -9.30 -22.06
C LEU A 85 -17.97 -8.48 -22.67
N VAL A 86 -17.69 -8.73 -23.96
CA VAL A 86 -16.74 -7.94 -24.75
C VAL A 86 -17.46 -6.69 -25.29
N GLN A 87 -17.63 -5.67 -24.44
CA GLN A 87 -18.08 -4.35 -24.90
C GLN A 87 -16.92 -3.36 -24.84
N ALA A 88 -16.85 -2.48 -25.83
CA ALA A 88 -15.89 -1.38 -25.81
C ALA A 88 -16.16 -0.49 -24.58
N VAL A 89 -15.13 -0.18 -23.81
CA VAL A 89 -15.22 0.72 -22.66
C VAL A 89 -14.92 2.12 -23.17
N GLU A 90 -15.93 2.98 -23.24
CA GLU A 90 -15.77 4.37 -23.69
C GLU A 90 -14.97 5.23 -22.70
N LYS A 91 -14.95 4.88 -21.41
CA LYS A 91 -14.24 5.61 -20.36
C LYS A 91 -13.67 4.66 -19.33
N ALA A 92 -12.40 4.83 -19.00
CA ALA A 92 -11.75 4.06 -17.94
C ALA A 92 -12.40 4.37 -16.58
N VAL A 93 -12.81 3.32 -15.88
CA VAL A 93 -13.37 3.37 -14.53
C VAL A 93 -12.30 2.83 -13.58
N PHE A 94 -11.88 3.63 -12.59
CA PHE A 94 -10.80 3.28 -11.68
C PHE A 94 -11.33 2.89 -10.32
N ASN A 95 -10.77 1.82 -9.78
CA ASN A 95 -10.95 1.40 -8.40
C ASN A 95 -9.63 1.55 -7.63
N LYS A 96 -9.73 1.58 -6.31
CA LYS A 96 -8.59 1.68 -5.41
C LYS A 96 -8.71 0.63 -4.31
N VAL A 97 -7.64 -0.16 -4.13
CA VAL A 97 -7.48 -1.05 -2.96
C VAL A 97 -6.50 -0.42 -2.00
N THR A 98 -6.88 -0.35 -0.74
CA THR A 98 -6.04 0.12 0.37
C THR A 98 -5.84 -1.01 1.36
N VAL A 99 -4.60 -1.38 1.61
CA VAL A 99 -4.21 -2.36 2.63
C VAL A 99 -3.79 -1.60 3.89
N PRO A 100 -4.47 -1.77 5.02
CA PRO A 100 -4.10 -1.12 6.26
C PRO A 100 -2.83 -1.73 6.87
N ARG A 101 -2.31 -1.09 7.90
CA ARG A 101 -1.18 -1.58 8.68
C ARG A 101 -1.44 -2.99 9.22
N GLY A 102 -0.45 -3.88 9.06
CA GLY A 102 -0.53 -5.29 9.43
C GLY A 102 -1.43 -6.12 8.52
N GLY A 103 -1.95 -5.53 7.42
CA GLY A 103 -2.67 -6.25 6.39
C GLY A 103 -1.76 -6.74 5.25
N GLU A 104 -2.25 -7.73 4.52
CA GLU A 104 -1.76 -8.14 3.20
C GLU A 104 -2.98 -8.47 2.33
N PHE A 105 -2.86 -8.32 1.03
CA PHE A 105 -3.99 -8.63 0.15
C PHE A 105 -3.54 -9.10 -1.23
N LYS A 106 -4.33 -10.01 -1.83
CA LYS A 106 -4.11 -10.50 -3.19
C LYS A 106 -5.19 -9.99 -4.12
N LEU A 107 -4.78 -9.54 -5.31
CA LEU A 107 -5.66 -8.97 -6.34
C LEU A 107 -5.33 -9.61 -7.69
N THR A 108 -6.35 -10.05 -8.43
CA THR A 108 -6.23 -10.46 -9.83
C THR A 108 -6.94 -9.46 -10.70
N LEU A 109 -6.18 -8.72 -11.52
CA LEU A 109 -6.67 -7.69 -12.44
C LEU A 109 -7.39 -8.31 -13.64
N SER A 110 -8.09 -7.48 -14.43
CA SER A 110 -8.88 -7.93 -15.58
C SER A 110 -8.09 -8.55 -16.73
N ASP A 111 -6.79 -8.25 -16.80
CA ASP A 111 -5.85 -8.86 -17.78
C ASP A 111 -5.24 -10.18 -17.29
N GLY A 112 -5.60 -10.63 -16.08
CA GLY A 112 -5.04 -11.82 -15.43
C GLY A 112 -3.74 -11.56 -14.66
N THR A 113 -3.24 -10.32 -14.62
CA THR A 113 -2.11 -9.95 -13.76
C THR A 113 -2.48 -10.16 -12.30
N VAL A 114 -1.58 -10.82 -11.55
CA VAL A 114 -1.73 -11.04 -10.11
C VAL A 114 -0.83 -10.06 -9.37
N VAL A 115 -1.41 -9.39 -8.37
CA VAL A 115 -0.72 -8.42 -7.52
C VAL A 115 -0.86 -8.84 -6.07
N HIS A 116 0.26 -9.00 -5.36
CA HIS A 116 0.28 -9.13 -3.91
C HIS A 116 0.62 -7.76 -3.33
N LEU A 117 -0.22 -7.26 -2.43
CA LEU A 117 -0.10 -5.96 -1.79
C LEU A 117 0.34 -6.16 -0.34
N ASN A 118 1.42 -5.48 0.04
CA ASN A 118 1.92 -5.50 1.41
C ASN A 118 1.17 -4.47 2.29
N SER A 119 1.49 -4.45 3.57
CA SER A 119 0.98 -3.51 4.57
C SER A 119 1.15 -2.04 4.12
N GLU A 120 0.21 -1.17 4.50
CA GLU A 120 0.23 0.28 4.23
C GLU A 120 0.37 0.61 2.73
N THR A 121 -0.23 -0.24 1.86
CA THR A 121 -0.14 -0.10 0.41
C THR A 121 -1.46 0.34 -0.19
N VAL A 122 -1.37 1.22 -1.19
CA VAL A 122 -2.49 1.68 -2.00
C VAL A 122 -2.19 1.37 -3.47
N LEU A 123 -3.12 0.68 -4.13
CA LEU A 123 -3.08 0.44 -5.57
C LEU A 123 -4.33 1.01 -6.23
N SER A 124 -4.14 1.92 -7.20
CA SER A 124 -5.19 2.43 -8.08
C SER A 124 -5.06 1.77 -9.46
N TYR A 125 -6.16 1.25 -9.99
CA TYR A 125 -6.16 0.49 -11.24
C TYR A 125 -7.50 0.61 -11.95
N PRO A 126 -7.54 0.50 -13.29
CA PRO A 126 -8.79 0.49 -14.03
C PRO A 126 -9.52 -0.85 -13.84
N VAL A 127 -10.84 -0.83 -13.80
CA VAL A 127 -11.71 -2.03 -13.79
C VAL A 127 -11.40 -2.91 -15.01
N ARG A 128 -11.13 -2.28 -16.16
CA ARG A 128 -10.63 -2.89 -17.41
C ARG A 128 -9.54 -2.04 -18.02
N PHE A 129 -8.52 -2.69 -18.54
CA PHE A 129 -7.50 -2.01 -19.32
C PHE A 129 -8.04 -1.75 -20.74
N ALA A 130 -8.14 -0.45 -21.09
CA ALA A 130 -8.51 0.03 -22.41
C ALA A 130 -7.30 0.71 -23.05
N GLY A 131 -7.18 0.62 -24.39
CA GLY A 131 -6.08 1.24 -25.14
C GLY A 131 -4.82 0.37 -25.22
N ASP A 132 -3.72 1.04 -25.57
CA ASP A 132 -2.44 0.41 -25.96
C ASP A 132 -1.52 0.10 -24.76
N THR A 133 -1.89 0.50 -23.56
CA THR A 133 -1.15 0.25 -22.32
C THR A 133 -2.04 -0.26 -21.19
N ARG A 134 -1.41 -0.92 -20.21
CA ARG A 134 -2.04 -1.39 -18.97
C ARG A 134 -1.39 -0.64 -17.81
N GLU A 135 -2.07 0.38 -17.29
CA GLU A 135 -1.49 1.28 -16.29
C GLU A 135 -2.13 1.12 -14.91
N VAL A 136 -1.29 1.11 -13.88
CA VAL A 136 -1.69 1.12 -12.47
C VAL A 136 -0.83 2.13 -11.71
N GLU A 137 -1.32 2.65 -10.57
CA GLU A 137 -0.58 3.55 -9.68
C GLU A 137 -0.39 2.87 -8.34
N LEU A 138 0.86 2.89 -7.84
CA LEU A 138 1.26 2.25 -6.60
C LEU A 138 1.86 3.25 -5.62
N HIS A 139 1.40 3.18 -4.35
CA HIS A 139 2.05 3.74 -3.17
C HIS A 139 2.20 2.61 -2.15
N GLY A 140 3.40 2.42 -1.61
CA GLY A 140 3.72 1.31 -0.73
C GLY A 140 4.44 0.16 -1.44
N GLU A 141 4.19 -1.09 -1.07
CA GLU A 141 4.91 -2.23 -1.62
C GLU A 141 3.99 -3.27 -2.25
N ALA A 142 4.34 -3.68 -3.46
CA ALA A 142 3.63 -4.73 -4.17
C ALA A 142 4.56 -5.64 -4.98
N TYR A 143 4.20 -6.92 -5.01
CA TYR A 143 4.78 -7.91 -5.90
C TYR A 143 3.82 -8.19 -7.05
N PHE A 144 4.32 -8.09 -8.27
CA PHE A 144 3.57 -8.25 -9.50
C PHE A 144 3.96 -9.53 -10.23
N GLU A 145 2.95 -10.30 -10.64
CA GLU A 145 3.06 -11.38 -11.62
C GLU A 145 2.26 -10.96 -12.86
N VAL A 146 2.92 -10.24 -13.75
CA VAL A 146 2.26 -9.60 -14.88
C VAL A 146 1.96 -10.61 -15.98
N ALA A 147 0.71 -10.64 -16.43
CA ALA A 147 0.29 -11.44 -17.58
C ALA A 147 1.05 -11.02 -18.85
N LYS A 148 1.56 -12.00 -19.62
CA LYS A 148 2.33 -11.75 -20.84
C LYS A 148 1.46 -11.14 -21.93
N ASP A 149 1.79 -9.93 -22.36
CA ASP A 149 1.18 -9.23 -23.48
C ASP A 149 2.20 -8.27 -24.09
N ALA A 150 2.83 -8.70 -25.18
CA ALA A 150 3.88 -7.94 -25.87
C ALA A 150 3.32 -6.73 -26.63
N ALA A 151 2.03 -6.73 -26.95
CA ALA A 151 1.38 -5.66 -27.70
C ALA A 151 0.96 -4.49 -26.78
N ARG A 152 0.71 -4.75 -25.50
CA ARG A 152 0.27 -3.75 -24.51
C ARG A 152 1.15 -3.79 -23.28
N PRO A 153 2.15 -2.92 -23.18
CA PRO A 153 3.00 -2.80 -22.01
C PRO A 153 2.19 -2.62 -20.73
N PHE A 154 2.66 -3.20 -19.64
CA PHE A 154 2.13 -2.98 -18.30
C PHE A 154 3.02 -1.95 -17.59
N ILE A 155 2.42 -0.87 -17.10
CA ILE A 155 3.12 0.26 -16.51
C ILE A 155 2.68 0.43 -15.06
N VAL A 156 3.62 0.32 -14.12
CA VAL A 156 3.42 0.71 -12.73
C VAL A 156 3.96 2.12 -12.55
N LYS A 157 3.08 3.05 -12.21
CA LYS A 157 3.43 4.43 -11.87
C LYS A 157 3.64 4.53 -10.37
N THR A 158 4.80 5.02 -9.95
CA THR A 158 5.07 5.41 -8.57
C THR A 158 5.17 6.92 -8.48
N SER A 159 5.36 7.46 -7.30
CA SER A 159 5.57 8.90 -7.10
C SER A 159 6.88 9.41 -7.74
N HIS A 160 7.83 8.50 -8.03
CA HIS A 160 9.19 8.86 -8.40
C HIS A 160 9.57 8.46 -9.83
N TYR A 161 9.07 7.33 -10.31
CA TYR A 161 9.36 6.82 -11.65
C TYR A 161 8.32 5.80 -12.12
N ASN A 162 8.38 5.46 -13.40
CA ASN A 162 7.56 4.44 -14.01
C ASN A 162 8.34 3.15 -14.22
N ILE A 163 7.67 2.02 -14.07
CA ILE A 163 8.19 0.68 -14.34
C ILE A 163 7.37 0.09 -15.48
N GLU A 164 8.03 -0.25 -16.59
CA GLU A 164 7.39 -0.82 -17.78
C GLU A 164 7.86 -2.27 -18.00
N VAL A 165 6.88 -3.16 -18.23
CA VAL A 165 7.11 -4.60 -18.44
C VAL A 165 6.13 -5.18 -19.47
N LEU A 166 6.48 -6.34 -20.06
CA LEU A 166 5.64 -7.06 -21.04
C LEU A 166 5.11 -8.42 -20.53
N GLY A 167 5.53 -8.84 -19.33
CA GLY A 167 5.18 -10.14 -18.74
C GLY A 167 6.31 -10.62 -17.83
N THR A 168 6.31 -10.15 -16.60
CA THR A 168 7.47 -10.10 -15.71
C THR A 168 7.02 -10.32 -14.29
N ARG A 169 7.89 -10.90 -13.47
CA ARG A 169 7.73 -10.98 -12.01
C ARG A 169 8.71 -10.05 -11.34
N PHE A 170 8.21 -9.12 -10.55
CA PHE A 170 9.03 -8.10 -9.89
C PHE A 170 8.36 -7.54 -8.63
N ASN A 171 9.16 -6.98 -7.74
CA ASN A 171 8.71 -6.28 -6.54
C ASN A 171 9.02 -4.79 -6.64
N VAL A 172 8.10 -3.95 -6.18
CA VAL A 172 8.27 -2.50 -6.06
C VAL A 172 7.98 -2.10 -4.63
N ALA A 173 8.85 -1.30 -4.02
CA ALA A 173 8.62 -0.69 -2.70
C ALA A 173 8.86 0.83 -2.81
N ASP A 174 7.80 1.61 -2.62
CA ASP A 174 7.80 3.09 -2.59
C ASP A 174 6.92 3.59 -1.43
N TYR A 175 7.40 3.38 -0.19
CA TYR A 175 6.77 3.92 1.01
C TYR A 175 7.21 5.36 1.25
N ASP A 176 6.29 6.25 1.63
CA ASP A 176 6.59 7.67 1.86
C ASP A 176 7.66 7.87 2.94
N ASN A 177 7.68 7.01 3.96
CA ASN A 177 8.60 7.07 5.09
C ASN A 177 9.98 6.48 4.79
N ASP A 178 10.17 5.78 3.67
CA ASP A 178 11.45 5.20 3.27
C ASP A 178 12.33 6.24 2.59
N MET A 179 13.63 6.19 2.83
CA MET A 179 14.60 7.08 2.19
C MET A 179 14.84 6.74 0.71
N SER A 180 14.41 5.57 0.25
CA SER A 180 14.64 5.11 -1.12
C SER A 180 13.48 4.31 -1.68
N VAL A 181 13.34 4.36 -3.01
CA VAL A 181 12.42 3.53 -3.79
C VAL A 181 13.20 2.37 -4.39
N HIS A 182 12.62 1.18 -4.33
CA HIS A 182 13.24 -0.04 -4.81
C HIS A 182 12.38 -0.73 -5.87
N THR A 183 12.99 -1.15 -6.97
CA THR A 183 12.38 -2.07 -7.94
C THR A 183 13.30 -3.27 -8.12
N THR A 184 12.82 -4.47 -7.79
CA THR A 184 13.60 -5.71 -7.83
C THR A 184 13.03 -6.68 -8.86
N LEU A 185 13.84 -7.09 -9.82
CA LEU A 185 13.43 -8.04 -10.85
C LEU A 185 13.68 -9.48 -10.42
N VAL A 186 12.61 -10.30 -10.49
CA VAL A 186 12.67 -11.74 -10.20
C VAL A 186 12.79 -12.55 -11.50
N GLU A 187 11.90 -12.29 -12.47
CA GLU A 187 11.88 -13.01 -13.74
C GLU A 187 11.43 -12.09 -14.88
N GLY A 188 12.07 -12.18 -16.03
CA GLY A 188 11.73 -11.43 -17.23
C GLY A 188 12.62 -10.21 -17.44
N LYS A 189 12.04 -9.06 -17.73
CA LYS A 189 12.74 -7.80 -17.97
C LYS A 189 11.92 -6.63 -17.46
N VAL A 190 12.58 -5.67 -16.81
CA VAL A 190 11.99 -4.42 -16.31
C VAL A 190 12.70 -3.25 -16.93
N ALA A 191 11.96 -2.29 -17.45
CA ALA A 191 12.48 -0.97 -17.80
C ALA A 191 12.00 0.05 -16.75
N VAL A 192 12.94 0.79 -16.15
CA VAL A 192 12.66 1.89 -15.22
C VAL A 192 12.95 3.20 -15.91
N SER A 193 12.03 4.18 -15.85
CA SER A 193 12.21 5.51 -16.43
C SER A 193 11.31 6.55 -15.78
N GLY A 194 11.65 7.83 -15.85
CA GLY A 194 10.82 8.91 -15.32
C GLY A 194 11.53 10.25 -15.23
N PRO A 195 10.86 11.28 -14.72
CA PRO A 195 11.50 12.58 -14.49
C PRO A 195 12.72 12.45 -13.59
N GLY A 196 13.90 12.90 -14.06
CA GLY A 196 15.15 12.78 -13.32
C GLY A 196 15.74 11.36 -13.22
N VAL A 197 15.07 10.35 -13.76
CA VAL A 197 15.53 8.96 -13.79
C VAL A 197 15.96 8.60 -15.21
N ARG A 198 17.25 8.24 -15.37
CA ARG A 198 17.73 7.68 -16.63
C ARG A 198 17.08 6.33 -16.86
N GLN A 199 16.66 6.08 -18.09
CA GLN A 199 16.15 4.76 -18.46
C GLN A 199 17.17 3.67 -18.11
N ARG A 200 16.74 2.67 -17.37
CA ARG A 200 17.51 1.50 -16.97
C ARG A 200 16.72 0.24 -17.30
N ILE A 201 17.43 -0.80 -17.71
CA ILE A 201 16.87 -2.13 -17.92
C ILE A 201 17.50 -3.06 -16.90
N LEU A 202 16.67 -3.72 -16.09
CA LEU A 202 17.09 -4.69 -15.09
C LEU A 202 17.12 -6.09 -15.67
N GLN A 203 18.08 -6.89 -15.20
CA GLN A 203 18.17 -8.34 -15.38
C GLN A 203 17.68 -9.05 -14.10
N PRO A 204 17.30 -10.34 -14.18
CA PRO A 204 16.93 -11.10 -12.98
C PRO A 204 17.99 -11.03 -11.87
N ASN A 205 17.51 -10.88 -10.63
CA ASN A 205 18.30 -10.64 -9.40
C ASN A 205 18.92 -9.24 -9.32
N GLU A 206 18.55 -8.31 -10.18
CA GLU A 206 18.93 -6.91 -10.03
C GLU A 206 17.84 -6.10 -9.35
N GLN A 207 18.29 -5.16 -8.52
CA GLN A 207 17.46 -4.16 -7.85
C GLN A 207 17.92 -2.77 -8.25
N PHE A 208 17.00 -1.97 -8.80
CA PHE A 208 17.17 -0.53 -8.96
C PHE A 208 16.79 0.16 -7.66
N VAL A 209 17.65 1.07 -7.22
CA VAL A 209 17.47 1.89 -6.01
C VAL A 209 17.56 3.35 -6.39
N LEU A 210 16.55 4.13 -6.00
CA LEU A 210 16.56 5.59 -6.08
C LEU A 210 16.52 6.16 -4.67
N ASP A 211 17.55 6.87 -4.26
CA ASP A 211 17.56 7.65 -3.02
C ASP A 211 16.71 8.91 -3.22
N LYS A 212 15.66 9.08 -2.41
CA LYS A 212 14.67 10.16 -2.55
C LYS A 212 15.23 11.54 -2.20
N ASN A 213 16.23 11.59 -1.32
CA ASN A 213 16.81 12.84 -0.84
C ASN A 213 17.87 13.38 -1.79
N THR A 214 18.71 12.48 -2.32
CA THR A 214 19.87 12.86 -3.15
C THR A 214 19.63 12.68 -4.64
N GLY A 215 18.60 11.92 -5.05
CA GLY A 215 18.37 11.51 -6.43
C GLY A 215 19.41 10.51 -6.95
N LYS A 216 20.26 9.96 -6.08
CA LYS A 216 21.26 8.95 -6.47
C LYS A 216 20.57 7.68 -6.94
N GLN A 217 21.02 7.16 -8.09
CA GLN A 217 20.50 5.96 -8.73
C GLN A 217 21.56 4.87 -8.76
N GLU A 218 21.18 3.68 -8.36
CA GLU A 218 22.07 2.53 -8.30
C GLU A 218 21.36 1.26 -8.78
N ILE A 219 22.08 0.36 -9.44
CA ILE A 219 21.65 -1.02 -9.69
C ILE A 219 22.59 -1.94 -8.94
N LYS A 220 22.03 -2.84 -8.13
CA LYS A 220 22.79 -3.82 -7.37
C LYS A 220 22.21 -5.22 -7.53
N THR A 221 23.06 -6.24 -7.47
CA THR A 221 22.65 -7.63 -7.42
C THR A 221 22.18 -7.98 -6.01
N VAL A 222 21.03 -8.64 -5.89
CA VAL A 222 20.40 -8.99 -4.62
C VAL A 222 19.90 -10.45 -4.64
N ASP A 223 19.76 -11.02 -3.45
CA ASP A 223 19.02 -12.27 -3.29
C ASP A 223 17.51 -11.96 -3.21
N VAL A 224 16.81 -12.20 -4.31
CA VAL A 224 15.37 -11.92 -4.41
C VAL A 224 14.53 -12.71 -3.42
N SER A 225 15.01 -13.88 -2.94
CA SER A 225 14.25 -14.73 -2.02
C SER A 225 13.95 -14.04 -0.69
N TYR A 226 14.81 -13.14 -0.22
CA TYR A 226 14.57 -12.33 0.98
C TYR A 226 13.60 -11.19 0.73
N ILE A 227 13.69 -10.57 -0.45
CA ILE A 227 12.88 -9.40 -0.80
C ILE A 227 11.40 -9.78 -0.97
N VAL A 228 11.13 -10.96 -1.55
CA VAL A 228 9.76 -11.40 -1.85
C VAL A 228 9.19 -12.40 -0.82
N ALA A 229 9.93 -12.69 0.27
CA ALA A 229 9.51 -13.66 1.28
C ALA A 229 8.18 -13.29 1.96
N TRP A 230 7.90 -12.00 2.11
CA TRP A 230 6.70 -11.48 2.75
C TRP A 230 5.40 -11.97 2.09
N LYS A 231 5.36 -12.12 0.76
CA LYS A 231 4.16 -12.54 0.02
C LYS A 231 3.71 -13.99 0.27
N ASP A 232 4.59 -14.82 0.83
CA ASP A 232 4.34 -16.24 1.10
C ASP A 232 4.19 -16.49 2.61
N ALA A 233 3.84 -15.46 3.40
CA ALA A 233 3.78 -15.46 4.87
C ALA A 233 5.10 -15.93 5.55
N GLY A 234 6.23 -15.80 4.86
CA GLY A 234 7.55 -16.22 5.31
C GLY A 234 8.43 -15.04 5.69
N PHE A 235 8.86 -14.96 6.96
CA PHE A 235 9.95 -14.08 7.35
C PHE A 235 11.28 -14.82 7.17
N ARG A 236 12.17 -14.30 6.32
CA ARG A 236 13.54 -14.78 6.20
C ARG A 236 14.48 -13.74 6.76
N PHE A 237 15.19 -14.09 7.84
CA PHE A 237 16.23 -13.25 8.40
C PHE A 237 17.58 -13.61 7.74
N ARG A 238 18.38 -12.60 7.43
CA ARG A 238 19.75 -12.79 7.01
C ARG A 238 20.61 -12.88 8.28
N ASP A 239 21.32 -13.97 8.46
CA ASP A 239 22.38 -14.03 9.48
C ASP A 239 23.44 -12.98 9.13
N VAL A 240 23.74 -12.10 10.08
CA VAL A 240 24.73 -11.01 9.99
C VAL A 240 26.07 -11.53 10.42
#